data_bd1b7280f728192ca3c1a2c8d833967c
#
_entry.id   bd1b7280f728192ca3c1a2c8d833967c
#
_cell.length_a   1.000
_cell.length_b   1.000
_cell.length_c   1.000
_cell.angle_alpha   90.00
_cell.angle_beta   90.00
_cell.angle_gamma   90.00
#
_symmetry.space_group_name_H-M   'P 1'
#
loop_
_entity.id
_entity.type
_entity.pdbx_description
1 polymer ?
#
loop_
_entity_poly.entity_id
_entity_poly.type
_entity_poly.pdbx_seq_one_letter_code
_entity_poly.pdbx_strand_id
1 'polypeptide(L)'
;MCDDYFTVAESGELCLKPGTMGLRQVFYYSTPGTYTFRKASYPWLARVRVKVQGAGGGSAGANADTNEAIARPGGTGGAYGESLINASALGTTETIIVGAGGTAGGASSDGDDGGASQFGGFINAPGGYGGTSNMPSGTTANTSAGINGPNARTGNFRAGGGASGASIRLNGGFAVAGVGGDSMLGTGGRGRTTEGNGDSPRGSGGGAGGGLSFGGDIDGGTGGNGIVIIELYG
;
A
#
# COMPACT_ATOMS: atom_id res chain seq x y z
N MET A 1 -44.87 11.94 16.84
CA MET A 1 -43.98 10.95 16.16
C MET A 1 -42.66 11.65 15.96
N CYS A 2 -41.51 10.98 16.14
CA CYS A 2 -40.21 11.63 15.96
C CYS A 2 -39.89 11.68 14.45
N ASP A 3 -40.15 12.84 13.83
CA ASP A 3 -39.96 13.04 12.38
C ASP A 3 -38.46 13.03 11.96
N ASP A 4 -37.53 12.94 12.92
CA ASP A 4 -36.11 12.94 12.65
C ASP A 4 -35.62 11.60 12.04
N TYR A 5 -36.27 10.49 12.42
CA TYR A 5 -35.81 9.13 12.05
C TYR A 5 -36.76 8.40 11.10
N PHE A 6 -38.03 8.80 11.04
CA PHE A 6 -39.07 8.08 10.30
C PHE A 6 -39.74 8.97 9.25
N THR A 7 -40.20 8.35 8.19
CA THR A 7 -41.13 8.92 7.20
C THR A 7 -42.24 7.92 6.94
N VAL A 8 -43.41 8.42 6.55
CA VAL A 8 -44.52 7.57 6.13
C VAL A 8 -44.54 7.50 4.62
N ALA A 9 -44.47 6.27 4.06
CA ALA A 9 -44.63 6.05 2.65
C ALA A 9 -46.06 6.34 2.16
N GLU A 10 -46.24 6.49 0.86
CA GLU A 10 -47.58 6.68 0.28
C GLU A 10 -48.56 5.53 0.59
N SER A 11 -47.97 4.31 0.81
CA SER A 11 -48.72 3.14 1.28
C SER A 11 -49.20 3.20 2.74
N GLY A 12 -48.76 4.20 3.50
CA GLY A 12 -49.02 4.33 4.94
C GLY A 12 -48.00 3.59 5.83
N GLU A 13 -47.01 2.93 5.26
CA GLU A 13 -45.95 2.24 6.02
C GLU A 13 -44.97 3.23 6.65
N LEU A 14 -44.54 2.91 7.86
CA LEU A 14 -43.52 3.67 8.58
C LEU A 14 -42.13 3.20 8.11
N CYS A 15 -41.41 4.10 7.44
CA CYS A 15 -40.07 3.80 6.90
C CYS A 15 -39.01 4.60 7.66
N LEU A 16 -37.85 4.01 7.89
CA LEU A 16 -36.66 4.72 8.37
C LEU A 16 -36.14 5.67 7.30
N LYS A 17 -35.81 6.89 7.65
CA LYS A 17 -35.15 7.83 6.73
C LYS A 17 -33.74 7.34 6.38
N PRO A 18 -33.29 7.45 5.11
CA PRO A 18 -31.91 7.17 4.75
C PRO A 18 -30.94 7.99 5.60
N GLY A 19 -29.87 7.34 6.07
CA GLY A 19 -28.86 7.95 6.96
C GLY A 19 -29.07 7.70 8.45
N THR A 20 -30.21 7.08 8.85
CA THR A 20 -30.50 6.75 10.26
C THR A 20 -30.18 5.28 10.59
N MET A 21 -29.93 4.44 9.59
CA MET A 21 -29.80 2.99 9.78
C MET A 21 -28.36 2.50 10.09
N GLY A 22 -27.37 3.40 10.09
CA GLY A 22 -25.99 3.05 10.40
C GLY A 22 -25.29 2.22 9.31
N LEU A 23 -24.26 1.47 9.71
CA LEU A 23 -23.49 0.61 8.81
C LEU A 23 -24.32 -0.61 8.38
N ARG A 24 -24.47 -0.82 7.07
CA ARG A 24 -25.25 -1.92 6.50
C ARG A 24 -24.41 -2.95 5.77
N GLN A 25 -23.33 -2.53 5.10
CA GLN A 25 -22.51 -3.44 4.29
C GLN A 25 -21.07 -2.95 4.20
N VAL A 26 -20.11 -3.89 4.09
CA VAL A 26 -18.69 -3.60 3.88
C VAL A 26 -18.19 -4.42 2.72
N PHE A 27 -17.43 -3.78 1.82
CA PHE A 27 -16.72 -4.43 0.72
C PHE A 27 -15.22 -4.28 0.90
N TYR A 28 -14.49 -5.36 0.56
CA TYR A 28 -13.03 -5.41 0.56
C TYR A 28 -12.54 -5.76 -0.84
N TYR A 29 -11.79 -4.85 -1.46
CA TYR A 29 -11.11 -5.07 -2.73
C TYR A 29 -9.61 -5.14 -2.46
N SER A 30 -9.06 -6.36 -2.36
CA SER A 30 -7.64 -6.61 -2.02
C SER A 30 -6.85 -7.22 -3.18
N THR A 31 -7.50 -7.66 -4.25
CA THR A 31 -6.84 -8.15 -5.45
C THR A 31 -6.55 -6.99 -6.39
N PRO A 32 -5.32 -6.84 -6.91
CA PRO A 32 -5.01 -5.79 -7.88
C PRO A 32 -5.91 -5.84 -9.11
N GLY A 33 -6.38 -4.66 -9.54
CA GLY A 33 -7.28 -4.56 -10.67
C GLY A 33 -8.17 -3.33 -10.62
N THR A 34 -9.07 -3.25 -11.61
CA THR A 34 -10.05 -2.18 -11.74
C THR A 34 -11.46 -2.73 -11.58
N TYR A 35 -12.25 -2.11 -10.71
CA TYR A 35 -13.61 -2.50 -10.38
C TYR A 35 -14.54 -1.29 -10.50
N THR A 36 -15.84 -1.55 -10.48
CA THR A 36 -16.86 -0.51 -10.58
C THR A 36 -17.84 -0.59 -9.41
N PHE A 37 -17.94 0.48 -8.63
CA PHE A 37 -19.03 0.67 -7.68
C PHE A 37 -20.23 1.28 -8.41
N ARG A 38 -21.43 0.66 -8.28
CA ARG A 38 -22.67 1.12 -8.91
C ARG A 38 -23.64 1.60 -7.83
N LYS A 39 -23.89 2.92 -7.77
CA LYS A 39 -24.79 3.53 -6.77
C LYS A 39 -26.22 2.98 -6.84
N ALA A 40 -26.72 2.73 -8.04
CA ALA A 40 -28.08 2.21 -8.25
C ALA A 40 -28.34 0.82 -7.61
N SER A 41 -27.28 0.06 -7.30
CA SER A 41 -27.41 -1.22 -6.58
C SER A 41 -27.80 -1.05 -5.10
N TYR A 42 -27.75 0.18 -4.58
CA TYR A 42 -28.00 0.50 -3.16
C TYR A 42 -28.94 1.68 -3.02
N PRO A 43 -30.26 1.54 -3.34
CA PRO A 43 -31.21 2.63 -3.34
C PRO A 43 -31.41 3.28 -1.97
N TRP A 44 -31.06 2.58 -0.89
CA TRP A 44 -31.08 3.02 0.50
C TRP A 44 -29.81 3.78 0.95
N LEU A 45 -28.81 3.90 0.07
CA LEU A 45 -27.51 4.46 0.44
C LEU A 45 -27.60 5.95 0.76
N ALA A 46 -27.19 6.33 1.97
CA ALA A 46 -27.08 7.73 2.40
C ALA A 46 -25.64 8.25 2.27
N ARG A 47 -24.65 7.43 2.63
CA ARG A 47 -23.23 7.80 2.59
C ARG A 47 -22.34 6.56 2.52
N VAL A 48 -21.12 6.75 2.03
CA VAL A 48 -20.05 5.74 2.05
C VAL A 48 -18.85 6.27 2.82
N ARG A 49 -18.22 5.41 3.63
CA ARG A 49 -16.88 5.65 4.15
C ARG A 49 -15.91 4.78 3.34
N VAL A 50 -14.96 5.40 2.69
CA VAL A 50 -14.01 4.70 1.84
C VAL A 50 -12.61 4.87 2.39
N LYS A 51 -11.90 3.75 2.54
CA LYS A 51 -10.49 3.67 2.96
C LYS A 51 -9.68 3.10 1.81
N VAL A 52 -8.64 3.78 1.41
CA VAL A 52 -7.80 3.41 0.25
C VAL A 52 -6.35 3.37 0.68
N GLN A 53 -5.71 2.23 0.53
CA GLN A 53 -4.28 2.02 0.75
C GLN A 53 -3.59 1.76 -0.58
N GLY A 54 -2.61 2.58 -0.94
CA GLY A 54 -1.70 2.34 -2.07
C GLY A 54 -0.82 1.11 -1.82
N ALA A 55 -0.36 0.45 -2.86
CA ALA A 55 0.53 -0.71 -2.76
C ALA A 55 1.93 -0.30 -2.29
N GLY A 56 2.70 -1.22 -1.73
CA GLY A 56 4.09 -0.98 -1.33
C GLY A 56 5.08 -1.18 -2.48
N GLY A 57 6.26 -0.56 -2.41
CA GLY A 57 7.36 -0.75 -3.36
C GLY A 57 8.10 -2.07 -3.14
N GLY A 58 8.62 -2.66 -4.21
CA GLY A 58 9.56 -3.78 -4.17
C GLY A 58 10.95 -3.33 -3.70
N SER A 59 11.85 -4.26 -3.40
CA SER A 59 13.25 -3.93 -3.11
C SER A 59 14.19 -4.41 -4.22
N ALA A 60 15.38 -3.82 -4.28
CA ALA A 60 16.40 -4.17 -5.27
C ALA A 60 17.02 -5.55 -4.99
N GLY A 61 17.44 -6.23 -6.05
CA GLY A 61 18.26 -7.44 -5.98
C GLY A 61 19.73 -7.12 -5.69
N ALA A 62 20.48 -8.11 -5.25
CA ALA A 62 21.89 -8.03 -4.89
C ALA A 62 22.69 -9.17 -5.55
N ASN A 63 23.74 -8.82 -6.29
CA ASN A 63 24.69 -9.78 -6.84
C ASN A 63 26.10 -9.35 -6.43
N ALA A 64 26.61 -9.93 -5.34
CA ALA A 64 27.95 -9.67 -4.86
C ALA A 64 28.96 -10.64 -5.51
N ASP A 65 30.17 -10.16 -5.75
CA ASP A 65 31.28 -11.01 -6.15
C ASP A 65 31.76 -11.91 -5.00
N THR A 66 32.48 -12.98 -5.32
CA THR A 66 32.96 -13.92 -4.31
C THR A 66 33.78 -13.21 -3.23
N ASN A 67 33.47 -13.49 -1.94
CA ASN A 67 34.04 -12.85 -0.74
C ASN A 67 33.76 -11.34 -0.61
N GLU A 68 32.79 -10.83 -1.31
CA GLU A 68 32.28 -9.45 -1.21
C GLU A 68 30.84 -9.43 -0.70
N ALA A 69 30.34 -8.26 -0.37
CA ALA A 69 28.98 -8.10 0.10
C ALA A 69 28.24 -6.95 -0.59
N ILE A 70 26.94 -7.14 -0.78
CA ILE A 70 25.96 -6.11 -1.15
C ILE A 70 24.78 -6.17 -0.21
N ALA A 71 24.42 -5.04 0.40
CA ALA A 71 23.19 -4.87 1.18
C ALA A 71 22.28 -3.84 0.52
N ARG A 72 21.00 -4.16 0.33
CA ARG A 72 20.03 -3.28 -0.32
C ARG A 72 19.13 -2.56 0.70
N PRO A 73 18.74 -1.30 0.46
CA PRO A 73 17.66 -0.67 1.19
C PRO A 73 16.34 -1.35 0.87
N GLY A 74 15.34 -1.19 1.73
CA GLY A 74 13.99 -1.67 1.45
C GLY A 74 13.24 -0.79 0.45
N GLY A 75 12.08 -1.26 -0.03
CA GLY A 75 11.05 -0.44 -0.68
C GLY A 75 10.22 0.32 0.34
N THR A 76 9.54 1.40 -0.06
CA THR A 76 8.71 2.21 0.85
C THR A 76 7.28 1.70 0.96
N GLY A 77 6.57 2.04 2.04
CA GLY A 77 5.14 1.82 2.15
C GLY A 77 4.34 2.71 1.21
N GLY A 78 3.14 2.26 0.80
CA GLY A 78 2.18 3.06 0.05
C GLY A 78 1.45 4.07 0.93
N ALA A 79 0.92 5.13 0.34
CA ALA A 79 0.13 6.14 1.03
C ALA A 79 -1.29 5.65 1.35
N TYR A 80 -1.95 6.31 2.31
CA TYR A 80 -3.32 6.02 2.74
C TYR A 80 -4.21 7.25 2.63
N GLY A 81 -5.43 7.06 2.13
CA GLY A 81 -6.47 8.09 2.10
C GLY A 81 -7.81 7.54 2.58
N GLU A 82 -8.60 8.39 3.24
CA GLU A 82 -9.93 8.05 3.72
C GLU A 82 -10.89 9.23 3.53
N SER A 83 -12.15 8.92 3.17
CA SER A 83 -13.21 9.93 3.06
C SER A 83 -14.57 9.36 3.46
N LEU A 84 -15.38 10.21 4.09
CA LEU A 84 -16.81 10.01 4.24
C LEU A 84 -17.50 10.84 3.14
N ILE A 85 -18.25 10.16 2.26
CA ILE A 85 -18.81 10.74 1.05
C ILE A 85 -20.34 10.55 1.09
N ASN A 86 -21.10 11.61 0.95
CA ASN A 86 -22.58 11.53 0.83
C ASN A 86 -22.95 10.88 -0.50
N ALA A 87 -23.99 10.06 -0.51
CA ALA A 87 -24.45 9.38 -1.72
C ALA A 87 -24.86 10.36 -2.83
N SER A 88 -25.31 11.59 -2.47
CA SER A 88 -25.61 12.66 -3.44
C SER A 88 -24.39 13.16 -4.22
N ALA A 89 -23.18 13.04 -3.66
CA ALA A 89 -21.94 13.44 -4.30
C ALA A 89 -21.36 12.36 -5.24
N LEU A 90 -21.81 11.09 -5.08
CA LEU A 90 -21.39 10.00 -5.95
C LEU A 90 -22.07 10.10 -7.32
N GLY A 91 -21.32 9.81 -8.38
CA GLY A 91 -21.85 9.58 -9.71
C GLY A 91 -22.74 8.32 -9.78
N THR A 92 -23.24 8.00 -10.96
CA THR A 92 -23.95 6.72 -11.20
C THR A 92 -23.06 5.52 -10.97
N THR A 93 -21.78 5.68 -11.29
CA THR A 93 -20.71 4.70 -11.07
C THR A 93 -19.44 5.40 -10.59
N GLU A 94 -18.67 4.72 -9.72
CA GLU A 94 -17.33 5.13 -9.33
C GLU A 94 -16.32 4.03 -9.67
N THR A 95 -15.19 4.43 -10.22
CA THR A 95 -14.09 3.50 -10.51
C THR A 95 -13.32 3.20 -9.22
N ILE A 96 -13.04 1.92 -8.97
CA ILE A 96 -12.18 1.45 -7.90
C ILE A 96 -10.91 0.89 -8.55
N ILE A 97 -9.75 1.37 -8.12
CA ILE A 97 -8.46 0.82 -8.55
C ILE A 97 -7.74 0.28 -7.31
N VAL A 98 -7.27 -0.95 -7.39
CA VAL A 98 -6.40 -1.59 -6.39
C VAL A 98 -5.03 -1.76 -7.03
N GLY A 99 -4.03 -1.10 -6.48
CA GLY A 99 -2.66 -1.15 -6.98
C GLY A 99 -1.99 -2.50 -6.68
N ALA A 100 -1.19 -2.99 -7.61
CA ALA A 100 -0.31 -4.14 -7.39
C ALA A 100 0.93 -3.71 -6.60
N GLY A 101 1.45 -4.58 -5.75
CA GLY A 101 2.76 -4.40 -5.12
C GLY A 101 3.87 -4.28 -6.17
N GLY A 102 4.88 -3.46 -5.89
CA GLY A 102 6.06 -3.34 -6.74
C GLY A 102 6.77 -4.70 -6.84
N THR A 103 7.25 -5.05 -8.02
CA THR A 103 7.99 -6.31 -8.22
C THR A 103 9.39 -6.23 -7.61
N ALA A 104 9.93 -7.38 -7.26
CA ALA A 104 11.31 -7.51 -6.82
C ALA A 104 12.26 -7.18 -7.98
N GLY A 105 13.34 -6.43 -7.71
CA GLY A 105 14.46 -6.32 -8.64
C GLY A 105 15.25 -7.63 -8.68
N GLY A 106 15.65 -8.09 -9.89
CA GLY A 106 16.59 -9.20 -10.04
C GLY A 106 18.01 -8.73 -9.76
N ALA A 107 18.91 -9.64 -9.52
CA ALA A 107 20.35 -9.53 -9.23
C ALA A 107 20.94 -8.13 -8.94
N SER A 108 20.90 -7.20 -9.88
CA SER A 108 21.47 -5.85 -9.77
C SER A 108 20.52 -4.76 -10.24
N SER A 109 19.22 -5.06 -10.27
CA SER A 109 18.17 -4.11 -10.67
C SER A 109 17.46 -3.51 -9.46
N ASP A 110 16.96 -2.28 -9.62
CA ASP A 110 16.08 -1.65 -8.65
C ASP A 110 14.78 -2.46 -8.51
N GLY A 111 14.11 -2.35 -7.36
CA GLY A 111 12.74 -2.80 -7.23
C GLY A 111 11.78 -1.82 -7.91
N ASP A 112 10.62 -2.32 -8.34
CA ASP A 112 9.60 -1.47 -8.94
C ASP A 112 8.77 -0.72 -7.90
N ASP A 113 8.21 0.43 -8.31
CA ASP A 113 7.23 1.15 -7.52
C ASP A 113 5.92 0.35 -7.40
N GLY A 114 5.25 0.47 -6.27
CA GLY A 114 3.90 -0.04 -6.10
C GLY A 114 2.86 0.77 -6.88
N GLY A 115 1.75 0.13 -7.25
CA GLY A 115 0.63 0.78 -7.92
C GLY A 115 -0.18 1.68 -6.99
N ALA A 116 -0.71 2.78 -7.52
CA ALA A 116 -1.67 3.61 -6.79
C ALA A 116 -3.02 2.88 -6.64
N SER A 117 -3.69 3.10 -5.50
CA SER A 117 -5.09 2.70 -5.30
C SER A 117 -6.00 3.92 -5.28
N GLN A 118 -7.24 3.78 -5.76
CA GLN A 118 -8.15 4.92 -5.96
C GLN A 118 -9.62 4.55 -5.74
N PHE A 119 -10.41 5.55 -5.36
CA PHE A 119 -11.87 5.49 -5.40
C PHE A 119 -12.42 6.74 -6.10
N GLY A 120 -12.89 6.58 -7.34
CA GLY A 120 -13.37 7.69 -8.18
C GLY A 120 -12.37 8.84 -8.22
N GLY A 121 -12.89 10.08 -8.22
CA GLY A 121 -12.10 11.29 -8.04
C GLY A 121 -11.88 11.69 -6.57
N PHE A 122 -12.42 10.92 -5.61
CA PHE A 122 -12.46 11.30 -4.18
C PHE A 122 -11.17 10.97 -3.45
N ILE A 123 -10.58 9.79 -3.72
CA ILE A 123 -9.38 9.33 -3.02
C ILE A 123 -8.36 8.79 -4.01
N ASN A 124 -7.13 9.29 -3.90
CA ASN A 124 -5.97 8.77 -4.61
C ASN A 124 -4.82 8.57 -3.62
N ALA A 125 -4.48 7.32 -3.39
CA ALA A 125 -3.38 6.87 -2.54
C ALA A 125 -2.26 6.28 -3.41
N PRO A 126 -1.17 7.03 -3.67
CA PRO A 126 -0.02 6.55 -4.44
C PRO A 126 0.61 5.30 -3.82
N GLY A 127 1.21 4.46 -4.68
CA GLY A 127 2.04 3.35 -4.23
C GLY A 127 3.40 3.81 -3.72
N GLY A 128 4.05 2.96 -2.90
CA GLY A 128 5.39 3.15 -2.38
C GLY A 128 6.45 3.06 -3.48
N TYR A 129 7.60 3.68 -3.26
CA TYR A 129 8.74 3.66 -4.19
C TYR A 129 9.57 2.39 -4.01
N GLY A 130 10.13 1.88 -5.10
CA GLY A 130 11.04 0.75 -5.11
C GLY A 130 12.39 1.07 -4.45
N GLY A 131 13.01 0.06 -3.84
CA GLY A 131 14.37 0.15 -3.30
C GLY A 131 15.41 0.19 -4.41
N THR A 132 16.54 0.88 -4.18
CA THR A 132 17.57 1.13 -5.18
C THR A 132 18.74 0.14 -5.11
N SER A 133 19.41 -0.08 -6.25
CA SER A 133 20.58 -0.96 -6.41
C SER A 133 21.94 -0.25 -6.33
N ASN A 134 22.02 0.92 -5.67
CA ASN A 134 23.16 1.82 -5.73
C ASN A 134 24.44 1.34 -5.03
N MET A 135 24.39 0.36 -4.10
CA MET A 135 25.58 -0.14 -3.44
C MET A 135 26.33 -1.13 -4.37
N PRO A 136 27.56 -0.85 -4.80
CA PRO A 136 28.37 -1.81 -5.57
C PRO A 136 28.86 -2.95 -4.70
N SER A 137 29.26 -4.08 -5.31
CA SER A 137 29.97 -5.16 -4.64
C SER A 137 31.29 -4.68 -4.03
N GLY A 138 31.70 -5.27 -2.92
CA GLY A 138 32.97 -4.91 -2.30
C GLY A 138 33.15 -5.37 -0.86
N THR A 139 34.34 -5.05 -0.31
CA THR A 139 34.76 -5.44 1.05
C THR A 139 34.91 -4.25 2.00
N THR A 140 34.84 -3.01 1.51
CA THR A 140 34.98 -1.81 2.34
C THR A 140 33.61 -1.33 2.84
N ALA A 141 33.60 -0.64 3.98
CA ALA A 141 32.38 -0.07 4.53
C ALA A 141 31.67 0.88 3.53
N ASN A 142 30.38 0.67 3.37
CA ASN A 142 29.53 1.47 2.47
C ASN A 142 28.09 1.51 3.00
N THR A 143 27.33 2.52 2.61
CA THR A 143 25.92 2.69 3.00
C THR A 143 25.07 3.03 1.79
N SER A 144 23.79 2.59 1.80
CA SER A 144 22.78 3.05 0.87
C SER A 144 21.61 3.61 1.65
N ALA A 145 21.20 4.83 1.32
CA ALA A 145 20.13 5.53 2.03
C ALA A 145 18.77 4.84 1.81
N GLY A 146 17.91 4.92 2.82
CA GLY A 146 16.48 4.65 2.65
C GLY A 146 15.79 5.78 1.87
N ILE A 147 14.56 5.52 1.43
CA ILE A 147 13.74 6.42 0.62
C ILE A 147 12.51 6.82 1.43
N ASN A 148 12.10 8.10 1.38
CA ASN A 148 10.85 8.55 1.98
C ASN A 148 9.65 8.00 1.21
N GLY A 149 8.60 7.58 1.93
CA GLY A 149 7.36 7.14 1.30
C GLY A 149 6.56 8.29 0.69
N PRO A 150 5.62 7.98 -0.23
CA PRO A 150 4.76 8.97 -0.89
C PRO A 150 3.71 9.53 0.08
N ASN A 151 3.20 10.74 -0.23
CA ASN A 151 2.03 11.30 0.43
C ASN A 151 0.75 11.00 -0.35
N ALA A 152 -0.38 10.78 0.33
CA ALA A 152 -1.68 10.66 -0.33
C ALA A 152 -2.06 12.00 -1.00
N ARG A 153 -2.61 11.91 -2.23
CA ARG A 153 -2.95 13.10 -3.04
C ARG A 153 -4.28 13.69 -2.64
N THR A 154 -5.30 12.85 -2.44
CA THR A 154 -6.66 13.27 -2.10
C THR A 154 -7.27 12.38 -1.01
N GLY A 155 -8.26 12.92 -0.27
CA GLY A 155 -8.96 12.29 0.85
C GLY A 155 -9.20 13.29 1.97
N ASN A 156 -10.24 13.08 2.78
CA ASN A 156 -10.49 13.92 3.97
C ASN A 156 -9.45 13.68 5.07
N PHE A 157 -9.07 12.42 5.29
CA PHE A 157 -7.90 12.04 6.07
C PHE A 157 -6.84 11.45 5.15
N ARG A 158 -5.57 11.81 5.38
CA ARG A 158 -4.44 11.39 4.55
C ARG A 158 -3.25 11.04 5.42
N ALA A 159 -2.59 9.90 5.10
CA ALA A 159 -1.32 9.54 5.71
C ALA A 159 -0.31 9.15 4.61
N GLY A 160 0.94 9.54 4.81
CA GLY A 160 2.04 9.10 3.94
C GLY A 160 2.38 7.63 4.17
N GLY A 161 3.01 7.00 3.18
CA GLY A 161 3.67 5.72 3.36
C GLY A 161 4.94 5.87 4.21
N GLY A 162 5.29 4.82 4.95
CA GLY A 162 6.52 4.78 5.73
C GLY A 162 7.77 4.79 4.84
N ALA A 163 8.82 5.45 5.32
CA ALA A 163 10.14 5.41 4.68
C ALA A 163 10.75 4.01 4.77
N SER A 164 11.57 3.63 3.79
CA SER A 164 12.37 2.41 3.88
C SER A 164 13.61 2.61 4.74
N GLY A 165 14.11 1.53 5.33
CA GLY A 165 15.38 1.52 6.06
C GLY A 165 16.58 1.61 5.13
N ALA A 166 17.62 2.32 5.56
CA ALA A 166 18.94 2.30 4.94
C ALA A 166 19.62 0.94 5.10
N SER A 167 20.59 0.63 4.24
CA SER A 167 21.44 -0.54 4.35
C SER A 167 22.89 -0.15 4.64
N ILE A 168 23.65 -1.05 5.27
CA ILE A 168 25.07 -0.87 5.57
C ILE A 168 25.84 -2.14 5.28
N ARG A 169 26.98 -2.02 4.63
CA ARG A 169 28.06 -3.02 4.56
C ARG A 169 29.22 -2.56 5.43
N LEU A 170 29.69 -3.41 6.30
CA LEU A 170 30.90 -3.16 7.13
C LEU A 170 32.15 -3.76 6.47
N ASN A 171 32.02 -4.96 5.88
CA ASN A 171 33.07 -5.64 5.12
C ASN A 171 32.45 -6.73 4.24
N GLY A 172 33.26 -7.57 3.57
CA GLY A 172 32.78 -8.64 2.69
C GLY A 172 31.99 -9.78 3.36
N GLY A 173 31.96 -9.86 4.69
CA GLY A 173 31.23 -10.89 5.43
C GLY A 173 30.22 -10.33 6.45
N PHE A 174 30.12 -9.02 6.60
CA PHE A 174 29.20 -8.38 7.56
C PHE A 174 28.47 -7.20 6.93
N ALA A 175 27.18 -7.34 6.78
CA ALA A 175 26.29 -6.31 6.24
C ALA A 175 24.87 -6.44 6.82
N VAL A 176 24.10 -5.37 6.73
CA VAL A 176 22.67 -5.31 7.15
C VAL A 176 21.88 -4.66 6.02
N ALA A 177 20.91 -5.38 5.51
CA ALA A 177 19.93 -4.84 4.55
C ALA A 177 18.83 -4.05 5.27
N GLY A 178 18.27 -3.06 4.57
CA GLY A 178 17.26 -2.17 5.11
C GLY A 178 15.89 -2.85 5.27
N VAL A 179 15.11 -2.40 6.25
CA VAL A 179 13.70 -2.80 6.41
C VAL A 179 12.84 -2.13 5.34
N GLY A 180 11.74 -2.74 4.96
CA GLY A 180 10.68 -2.10 4.17
C GLY A 180 9.91 -1.06 4.98
N GLY A 181 9.37 -0.05 4.30
CA GLY A 181 8.51 0.96 4.92
C GLY A 181 7.13 0.40 5.29
N ASP A 182 6.63 0.78 6.46
CA ASP A 182 5.26 0.44 6.87
C ASP A 182 4.23 1.23 6.06
N SER A 183 3.01 0.72 6.03
CA SER A 183 1.81 1.42 5.57
C SER A 183 0.80 1.56 6.71
N MET A 184 -0.30 2.25 6.49
CA MET A 184 -1.38 2.36 7.49
C MET A 184 -2.05 1.00 7.78
N LEU A 185 -2.09 0.09 6.80
CA LEU A 185 -2.78 -1.21 6.87
C LEU A 185 -1.83 -2.42 6.75
N GLY A 186 -0.52 -2.22 6.90
CA GLY A 186 0.44 -3.31 6.83
C GLY A 186 1.84 -2.88 7.26
N THR A 187 2.65 -3.85 7.70
CA THR A 187 4.04 -3.63 8.09
C THR A 187 4.97 -3.93 6.94
N GLY A 188 6.10 -3.23 6.86
CA GLY A 188 7.17 -3.48 5.91
C GLY A 188 7.85 -4.85 6.11
N GLY A 189 8.54 -5.31 5.08
CA GLY A 189 9.39 -6.49 5.11
C GLY A 189 10.58 -6.30 6.04
N ARG A 190 11.08 -7.38 6.64
CA ARG A 190 12.22 -7.33 7.57
C ARG A 190 13.51 -6.98 6.84
N GLY A 191 14.43 -6.29 7.51
CA GLY A 191 15.83 -6.21 7.11
C GLY A 191 16.55 -7.53 7.37
N ARG A 192 17.67 -7.77 6.69
CA ARG A 192 18.47 -9.01 6.78
C ARG A 192 19.87 -8.76 7.30
N THR A 193 20.37 -9.75 8.05
CA THR A 193 21.78 -9.86 8.48
C THR A 193 22.45 -11.14 7.96
N THR A 194 21.69 -11.98 7.27
CA THR A 194 22.14 -13.21 6.60
C THR A 194 21.77 -13.16 5.14
N GLU A 195 22.56 -13.80 4.27
CA GLU A 195 22.28 -13.87 2.85
C GLU A 195 20.86 -14.33 2.53
N GLY A 196 20.24 -13.73 1.54
CA GLY A 196 18.94 -14.12 1.03
C GLY A 196 18.14 -12.99 0.40
N ASN A 197 17.08 -13.38 -0.30
CA ASN A 197 16.16 -12.47 -0.99
C ASN A 197 15.49 -11.48 -0.03
N GLY A 198 15.10 -10.33 -0.54
CA GLY A 198 14.33 -9.36 0.22
C GLY A 198 13.04 -9.96 0.79
N ASP A 199 12.71 -9.62 2.04
CA ASP A 199 11.50 -10.13 2.68
C ASP A 199 10.24 -9.37 2.23
N SER A 200 9.18 -10.12 1.90
CA SER A 200 7.88 -9.52 1.61
C SER A 200 7.23 -8.91 2.86
N PRO A 201 6.47 -7.82 2.71
CA PRO A 201 5.74 -7.20 3.81
C PRO A 201 4.56 -8.05 4.29
N ARG A 202 3.94 -7.65 5.42
CA ARG A 202 2.72 -8.26 5.95
C ARG A 202 1.57 -7.26 5.92
N GLY A 203 0.45 -7.68 5.38
CA GLY A 203 -0.72 -6.82 5.19
C GLY A 203 -0.67 -6.01 3.90
N SER A 204 -1.52 -4.99 3.79
CA SER A 204 -1.69 -4.23 2.56
C SER A 204 -0.78 -2.99 2.52
N GLY A 205 -0.09 -2.78 1.41
CA GLY A 205 0.64 -1.55 1.12
C GLY A 205 2.03 -1.43 1.77
N GLY A 206 2.51 -2.42 2.54
CA GLY A 206 3.87 -2.41 3.09
C GLY A 206 4.93 -2.55 1.99
N GLY A 207 6.07 -1.90 2.15
CA GLY A 207 7.25 -2.03 1.27
C GLY A 207 8.05 -3.28 1.58
N ALA A 208 8.79 -3.81 0.60
CA ALA A 208 9.64 -4.99 0.78
C ALA A 208 10.92 -4.67 1.55
N GLY A 209 11.42 -5.60 2.35
CA GLY A 209 12.76 -5.56 2.95
C GLY A 209 13.85 -5.77 1.90
N GLY A 210 15.03 -5.20 2.12
CA GLY A 210 16.17 -5.29 1.20
C GLY A 210 16.78 -6.70 1.12
N GLY A 211 17.30 -7.08 -0.05
CA GLY A 211 18.11 -8.27 -0.25
C GLY A 211 19.55 -8.11 0.29
N LEU A 212 20.19 -9.21 0.64
CA LEU A 212 21.56 -9.26 1.15
C LEU A 212 22.32 -10.40 0.47
N SER A 213 23.46 -10.08 -0.17
CA SER A 213 24.34 -11.05 -0.82
C SER A 213 25.74 -11.01 -0.23
N PHE A 214 26.36 -12.19 -0.09
CA PHE A 214 27.75 -12.42 0.27
C PHE A 214 28.50 -13.25 -0.80
N GLY A 215 28.13 -13.13 -2.09
CA GLY A 215 28.77 -13.81 -3.21
C GLY A 215 27.79 -14.62 -4.07
N GLY A 216 26.51 -14.34 -4.01
CA GLY A 216 25.47 -14.99 -4.81
C GLY A 216 24.46 -14.02 -5.40
N ASP A 217 23.72 -14.49 -6.40
CA ASP A 217 22.57 -13.79 -6.99
C ASP A 217 21.38 -13.86 -6.04
N ILE A 218 20.92 -12.72 -5.58
CA ILE A 218 19.81 -12.57 -4.64
C ILE A 218 18.79 -11.61 -5.25
N ASP A 219 17.55 -12.04 -5.32
CA ASP A 219 16.45 -11.17 -5.73
C ASP A 219 16.01 -10.24 -4.57
N GLY A 220 15.44 -9.11 -4.92
CA GLY A 220 14.70 -8.27 -3.98
C GLY A 220 13.46 -8.98 -3.43
N GLY A 221 12.69 -8.28 -2.61
CA GLY A 221 11.34 -8.67 -2.17
C GLY A 221 10.27 -7.94 -2.97
N THR A 222 9.08 -8.53 -3.07
CA THR A 222 7.90 -7.88 -3.65
C THR A 222 7.17 -7.05 -2.61
N GLY A 223 6.67 -5.87 -2.99
CA GLY A 223 5.81 -5.03 -2.15
C GLY A 223 4.43 -5.63 -1.92
N GLY A 224 3.74 -5.19 -0.87
CA GLY A 224 2.36 -5.60 -0.57
C GLY A 224 1.35 -4.93 -1.49
N ASN A 225 0.32 -5.66 -1.92
CA ASN A 225 -0.76 -5.08 -2.71
C ASN A 225 -1.51 -3.99 -1.93
N GLY A 226 -2.13 -3.07 -2.66
CA GLY A 226 -3.07 -2.11 -2.11
C GLY A 226 -4.39 -2.76 -1.67
N ILE A 227 -5.26 -1.95 -1.06
CA ILE A 227 -6.63 -2.36 -0.71
C ILE A 227 -7.57 -1.16 -0.76
N VAL A 228 -8.81 -1.40 -1.17
CA VAL A 228 -9.91 -0.44 -1.03
C VAL A 228 -11.02 -1.08 -0.20
N ILE A 229 -11.43 -0.39 0.89
CA ILE A 229 -12.50 -0.83 1.78
C ILE A 229 -13.63 0.19 1.68
N ILE A 230 -14.85 -0.28 1.41
CA ILE A 230 -16.03 0.57 1.27
C ILE A 230 -17.08 0.14 2.30
N GLU A 231 -17.41 1.04 3.22
CA GLU A 231 -18.44 0.88 4.23
C GLU A 231 -19.69 1.67 3.78
N LEU A 232 -20.82 0.98 3.64
CA LEU A 232 -22.10 1.55 3.19
C LEU A 232 -23.03 1.83 4.36
N TYR A 233 -23.51 3.05 4.45
CA TYR A 233 -24.43 3.53 5.50
C TYR A 233 -25.77 3.90 4.89
N GLY A 234 -26.87 3.41 5.51
CA GLY A 234 -28.25 3.71 5.13
C GLY A 234 -28.96 4.69 6.05
#